data_e48d4d65261cdb5e2240a6f1f9b00c95
#
_entry.id   e48d4d65261cdb5e2240a6f1f9b00c95
#
_cell.length_a   1.000
_cell.length_b   1.000
_cell.length_c   1.000
_cell.angle_alpha   90.00
_cell.angle_beta   90.00
_cell.angle_gamma   90.00
#
_symmetry.space_group_name_H-M   'P 1'
#
loop_
_entity.id
_entity.type
_entity.pdbx_description
1 polymer ?
#
loop_
_entity_poly.entity_id
_entity_poly.type
_entity_poly.pdbx_seq_one_letter_code
_entity_poly.pdbx_strand_id
1 'polypeptide(L)'
;DRDKHPEWQGERTKMLYAFPKNDRLWSEYEQIRSAELKAERGLVKATEFYRAHQAQMDEGAAVAWLARYNPDEASAIQHAMNLKFQDEGAFFAEYQNEPLDMVNEEGVLTADEIASKTNGMERGEVSIGCTHLTAFIDVQQKLLFWVVAAWDDDFTGFVVDYGAWPDQGKGYFTLRDTRRTLERAAPRAGMEGAIYAGLEQLTDHILGKEWRRDDGAMMRVERCLIDANWGQSTDVVYQFCRQSRLAPILLPSHGKYVGASSIPFSEYSRKKGERVGHNWRIPSVKGKRAVRHVVYDTNYWKTFIHARLTVPMGDPGCLSLFGRNPEAHRLFAEHLTAEYKVRTEGRGRVVDEWKAKPNQLDNHWFDGMVGCAVAASIQGVTLPGTQDRTIRRPERLKLSNIRRGRTP
;
A
#
# COMPACT_ATOMS: atom_id res chain seq x y z
N ASP A 1 20.78 -32.88 0.82
CA ASP A 1 22.10 -33.53 1.01
C ASP A 1 22.07 -35.06 1.10
N ARG A 2 20.88 -35.70 1.29
CA ARG A 2 20.76 -37.18 1.26
C ARG A 2 21.24 -37.82 -0.04
N ASP A 3 21.02 -37.14 -1.17
CA ASP A 3 21.47 -37.64 -2.49
C ASP A 3 22.99 -37.60 -2.63
N LYS A 4 23.68 -36.75 -1.86
CA LYS A 4 25.13 -36.64 -1.82
C LYS A 4 25.77 -37.50 -0.71
N HIS A 5 25.00 -37.81 0.34
CA HIS A 5 25.42 -38.50 1.55
C HIS A 5 24.39 -39.56 1.95
N PRO A 6 24.26 -40.65 1.19
CA PRO A 6 23.25 -41.70 1.45
C PRO A 6 23.44 -42.42 2.77
N GLU A 7 24.63 -42.34 3.38
CA GLU A 7 24.94 -42.86 4.70
C GLU A 7 24.35 -42.04 5.86
N TRP A 8 23.87 -40.83 5.59
CA TRP A 8 23.28 -39.97 6.62
C TRP A 8 21.81 -40.30 6.84
N GLN A 9 21.46 -40.61 8.08
CA GLN A 9 20.06 -40.71 8.54
C GLN A 9 19.67 -39.39 9.18
N GLY A 10 18.84 -38.60 8.53
CA GLY A 10 18.33 -37.33 9.05
C GLY A 10 16.83 -37.43 9.38
N GLU A 11 16.44 -36.99 10.55
CA GLU A 11 15.04 -36.72 10.87
C GLU A 11 14.71 -35.24 10.60
N ARG A 12 13.52 -35.01 10.07
CA ARG A 12 13.00 -33.67 9.83
C ARG A 12 11.87 -33.41 10.80
N THR A 13 12.12 -32.56 11.80
CA THR A 13 11.13 -32.16 12.77
C THR A 13 10.58 -30.79 12.41
N LYS A 14 9.26 -30.67 12.33
CA LYS A 14 8.55 -29.40 12.12
C LYS A 14 8.17 -28.80 13.46
N MET A 15 8.11 -27.48 13.54
CA MET A 15 7.56 -26.82 14.74
C MET A 15 6.04 -27.04 14.84
N LEU A 16 5.33 -26.93 13.70
CA LEU A 16 3.91 -27.25 13.56
C LEU A 16 3.74 -28.39 12.56
N TYR A 17 3.19 -29.51 12.99
CA TYR A 17 2.77 -30.60 12.11
C TYR A 17 1.41 -30.33 11.44
N ALA A 18 0.58 -29.49 12.06
CA ALA A 18 -0.63 -28.96 11.49
C ALA A 18 -0.85 -27.52 11.97
N PHE A 19 -1.28 -26.66 11.05
CA PHE A 19 -1.63 -25.27 11.34
C PHE A 19 -3.04 -25.16 11.92
N PRO A 20 -3.31 -24.12 12.73
CA PRO A 20 -4.67 -23.81 13.17
C PRO A 20 -5.58 -23.53 11.97
N LYS A 21 -6.87 -23.90 12.08
CA LYS A 21 -7.86 -23.76 11.00
C LYS A 21 -8.63 -22.44 11.00
N ASN A 22 -8.58 -21.69 12.11
CA ASN A 22 -9.40 -20.48 12.26
C ASN A 22 -8.66 -19.22 11.80
N ASP A 23 -8.52 -19.07 10.48
CA ASP A 23 -7.82 -17.93 9.86
C ASP A 23 -8.37 -16.57 10.30
N ARG A 24 -9.68 -16.48 10.57
CA ARG A 24 -10.31 -15.21 10.97
C ARG A 24 -9.79 -14.72 12.31
N LEU A 25 -9.77 -15.58 13.33
CA LEU A 25 -9.29 -15.20 14.66
C LEU A 25 -7.79 -14.95 14.66
N TRP A 26 -7.02 -15.71 13.89
CA TRP A 26 -5.58 -15.48 13.76
C TRP A 26 -5.27 -14.18 13.00
N SER A 27 -6.06 -13.79 12.00
CA SER A 27 -5.91 -12.47 11.35
C SER A 27 -6.25 -11.32 12.29
N GLU A 28 -7.27 -11.47 13.14
CA GLU A 28 -7.61 -10.46 14.16
C GLU A 28 -6.50 -10.35 15.22
N TYR A 29 -5.96 -11.49 15.67
CA TYR A 29 -4.81 -11.55 16.56
C TYR A 29 -3.59 -10.83 15.96
N GLU A 30 -3.27 -11.09 14.70
CA GLU A 30 -2.16 -10.45 14.00
C GLU A 30 -2.30 -8.93 13.94
N GLN A 31 -3.52 -8.42 13.69
CA GLN A 31 -3.80 -6.99 13.72
C GLN A 31 -3.57 -6.38 15.11
N ILE A 32 -4.08 -7.02 16.16
CA ILE A 32 -3.86 -6.59 17.55
C ILE A 32 -2.37 -6.60 17.88
N ARG A 33 -1.67 -7.70 17.57
CA ARG A 33 -0.23 -7.87 17.77
C ARG A 33 0.56 -6.75 17.08
N SER A 34 0.29 -6.52 15.82
CA SER A 34 0.97 -5.49 15.03
C SER A 34 0.72 -4.08 15.57
N ALA A 35 -0.51 -3.77 15.99
CA ALA A 35 -0.85 -2.49 16.59
C ALA A 35 -0.14 -2.27 17.93
N GLU A 36 -0.06 -3.30 18.78
CA GLU A 36 0.62 -3.22 20.08
C GLU A 36 2.14 -3.10 19.93
N LEU A 37 2.74 -3.84 19.01
CA LEU A 37 4.19 -3.75 18.73
C LEU A 37 4.55 -2.37 18.13
N LYS A 38 3.75 -1.85 17.20
CA LYS A 38 3.94 -0.48 16.66
C LYS A 38 3.84 0.60 17.75
N ALA A 39 3.05 0.35 18.77
CA ALA A 39 2.90 1.24 19.91
C ALA A 39 3.91 0.97 21.04
N GLU A 40 4.87 0.06 20.85
CA GLU A 40 5.90 -0.34 21.82
C GLU A 40 5.32 -0.88 23.15
N ARG A 41 4.11 -1.47 23.11
CA ARG A 41 3.41 -2.00 24.31
C ARG A 41 3.58 -3.51 24.50
N GLY A 42 4.39 -4.17 23.69
CA GLY A 42 4.63 -5.62 23.75
C GLY A 42 3.43 -6.44 23.26
N LEU A 43 3.26 -7.65 23.81
CA LEU A 43 2.26 -8.63 23.34
C LEU A 43 1.07 -8.81 24.30
N VAL A 44 0.93 -8.01 25.33
CA VAL A 44 -0.04 -8.25 26.44
C VAL A 44 -1.45 -8.39 25.92
N LYS A 45 -1.95 -7.43 25.14
CA LYS A 45 -3.33 -7.48 24.61
C LYS A 45 -3.54 -8.59 23.60
N ALA A 46 -2.54 -8.88 22.78
CA ALA A 46 -2.61 -9.98 21.84
C ALA A 46 -2.70 -11.32 22.57
N THR A 47 -1.91 -11.49 23.65
CA THR A 47 -1.95 -12.70 24.49
C THR A 47 -3.28 -12.79 25.27
N GLU A 48 -3.86 -11.68 25.73
CA GLU A 48 -5.19 -11.67 26.34
C GLU A 48 -6.28 -12.09 25.34
N PHE A 49 -6.24 -11.55 24.14
CA PHE A 49 -7.15 -11.95 23.06
C PHE A 49 -7.03 -13.44 22.74
N TYR A 50 -5.79 -13.94 22.61
CA TYR A 50 -5.55 -15.36 22.38
C TYR A 50 -6.11 -16.22 23.51
N ARG A 51 -5.86 -15.90 24.77
CA ARG A 51 -6.40 -16.64 25.92
C ARG A 51 -7.92 -16.70 25.93
N ALA A 52 -8.58 -15.59 25.57
CA ALA A 52 -10.05 -15.53 25.48
C ALA A 52 -10.64 -16.44 24.39
N HIS A 53 -9.88 -16.73 23.33
CA HIS A 53 -10.34 -17.50 22.18
C HIS A 53 -9.53 -18.78 21.93
N GLN A 54 -8.69 -19.21 22.89
CA GLN A 54 -7.68 -20.22 22.69
C GLN A 54 -8.22 -21.52 22.08
N ALA A 55 -9.29 -22.07 22.59
CA ALA A 55 -9.84 -23.33 22.07
C ALA A 55 -10.23 -23.28 20.59
N GLN A 56 -10.75 -22.11 20.14
CA GLN A 56 -11.13 -21.91 18.74
C GLN A 56 -9.92 -21.59 17.86
N MET A 57 -8.92 -20.90 18.41
CA MET A 57 -7.70 -20.54 17.70
C MET A 57 -6.76 -21.73 17.54
N ASP A 58 -6.73 -22.64 18.49
CA ASP A 58 -5.89 -23.86 18.46
C ASP A 58 -6.52 -25.01 17.67
N GLU A 59 -7.77 -24.87 17.23
CA GLU A 59 -8.47 -25.92 16.52
C GLU A 59 -7.70 -26.42 15.31
N GLY A 60 -7.39 -27.72 15.31
CA GLY A 60 -6.67 -28.40 14.23
C GLY A 60 -5.16 -28.25 14.27
N ALA A 61 -4.61 -27.45 15.17
CA ALA A 61 -3.16 -27.31 15.31
C ALA A 61 -2.50 -28.50 15.99
N ALA A 62 -1.28 -28.84 15.55
CA ALA A 62 -0.44 -29.85 16.16
C ALA A 62 1.01 -29.35 16.24
N VAL A 63 1.58 -29.25 17.44
CA VAL A 63 2.95 -28.81 17.69
C VAL A 63 3.86 -29.98 18.03
N ALA A 64 5.15 -29.85 17.70
CA ALA A 64 6.17 -30.84 18.06
C ALA A 64 6.44 -30.86 19.58
N TRP A 65 6.46 -29.67 20.22
CA TRP A 65 6.79 -29.52 21.65
C TRP A 65 5.81 -28.58 22.33
N LEU A 66 4.96 -29.13 23.19
CA LEU A 66 3.94 -28.38 23.92
C LEU A 66 4.51 -27.34 24.89
N ALA A 67 5.72 -27.55 25.41
CA ALA A 67 6.37 -26.67 26.37
C ALA A 67 7.29 -25.61 25.75
N ARG A 68 7.36 -25.53 24.42
CA ARG A 68 8.24 -24.57 23.74
C ARG A 68 7.51 -23.27 23.47
N TYR A 69 7.55 -22.34 24.41
CA TYR A 69 7.05 -20.97 24.27
C TYR A 69 7.71 -20.04 25.29
N ASN A 70 7.66 -18.73 25.03
CA ASN A 70 8.24 -17.72 25.91
C ASN A 70 7.35 -17.45 27.13
N PRO A 71 7.90 -16.91 28.25
CA PRO A 71 7.14 -16.63 29.49
C PRO A 71 5.98 -15.64 29.30
N ASP A 72 6.03 -14.76 28.28
CA ASP A 72 5.00 -13.77 27.94
C ASP A 72 3.93 -14.32 26.98
N GLU A 73 4.08 -15.56 26.53
CA GLU A 73 3.13 -16.27 25.67
C GLU A 73 2.31 -17.30 26.50
N ALA A 74 1.25 -17.80 25.91
CA ALA A 74 0.35 -18.73 26.61
C ALA A 74 0.43 -20.19 26.12
N SER A 75 1.00 -20.44 24.93
CA SER A 75 1.14 -21.79 24.39
C SER A 75 2.21 -21.88 23.30
N ALA A 76 2.63 -23.11 22.98
CA ALA A 76 3.53 -23.39 21.88
C ALA A 76 2.91 -23.07 20.49
N ILE A 77 1.57 -23.14 20.36
CA ILE A 77 0.86 -22.75 19.15
C ILE A 77 0.94 -21.23 18.96
N GLN A 78 0.66 -20.46 20.02
CA GLN A 78 0.82 -19.00 19.98
C GLN A 78 2.25 -18.61 19.64
N HIS A 79 3.23 -19.25 20.25
CA HIS A 79 4.66 -19.02 19.97
C HIS A 79 4.99 -19.28 18.50
N ALA A 80 4.59 -20.42 17.97
CA ALA A 80 4.82 -20.76 16.56
C ALA A 80 4.18 -19.75 15.61
N MET A 81 2.95 -19.32 15.88
CA MET A 81 2.27 -18.31 15.09
C MET A 81 2.90 -16.92 15.24
N ASN A 82 3.42 -16.56 16.41
CA ASN A 82 4.17 -15.34 16.62
C ASN A 82 5.45 -15.30 15.79
N LEU A 83 6.20 -16.41 15.75
CA LEU A 83 7.38 -16.54 14.90
C LEU A 83 7.01 -16.45 13.42
N LYS A 84 5.92 -17.10 13.01
CA LYS A 84 5.40 -17.01 11.65
C LYS A 84 5.02 -15.57 11.27
N PHE A 85 4.33 -14.84 12.14
CA PHE A 85 3.96 -13.44 11.90
C PHE A 85 5.15 -12.48 11.98
N GLN A 86 6.21 -12.86 12.66
CA GLN A 86 7.43 -12.07 12.73
C GLN A 86 8.22 -12.15 11.42
N ASP A 87 8.42 -13.36 10.90
CA ASP A 87 9.10 -13.65 9.65
C ASP A 87 8.67 -15.03 9.12
N GLU A 88 7.76 -15.02 8.17
CA GLU A 88 7.23 -16.26 7.61
C GLU A 88 8.30 -17.05 6.85
N GLY A 89 9.18 -16.37 6.11
CA GLY A 89 10.27 -17.03 5.37
C GLY A 89 11.25 -17.74 6.31
N ALA A 90 11.73 -17.02 7.34
CA ALA A 90 12.59 -17.60 8.37
C ALA A 90 11.87 -18.70 9.16
N PHE A 91 10.60 -18.52 9.48
CA PHE A 91 9.82 -19.55 10.16
C PHE A 91 9.76 -20.86 9.38
N PHE A 92 9.45 -20.79 8.08
CA PHE A 92 9.40 -21.99 7.25
C PHE A 92 10.79 -22.60 7.01
N ALA A 93 11.83 -21.79 6.86
CA ALA A 93 13.19 -22.28 6.66
C ALA A 93 13.80 -22.90 7.92
N GLU A 94 13.70 -22.22 9.07
CA GLU A 94 14.45 -22.56 10.28
C GLU A 94 13.65 -23.40 11.29
N TYR A 95 12.33 -23.17 11.40
CA TYR A 95 11.50 -23.82 12.39
C TYR A 95 10.62 -24.94 11.81
N GLN A 96 10.13 -24.76 10.58
CA GLN A 96 9.37 -25.80 9.87
C GLN A 96 10.28 -26.76 9.10
N ASN A 97 11.55 -26.39 8.88
CA ASN A 97 12.44 -27.12 8.00
C ASN A 97 11.84 -27.38 6.60
N GLU A 98 10.99 -26.50 6.15
CA GLU A 98 10.33 -26.49 4.84
C GLU A 98 10.48 -25.08 4.27
N PRO A 99 11.70 -24.71 3.79
CA PRO A 99 11.87 -23.42 3.16
C PRO A 99 10.76 -23.23 2.12
N LEU A 100 10.03 -22.11 2.23
CA LEU A 100 9.12 -21.73 1.17
C LEU A 100 9.97 -21.69 -0.10
N ASP A 101 9.50 -22.32 -1.17
CA ASP A 101 10.09 -22.09 -2.48
C ASP A 101 9.99 -20.57 -2.70
N MET A 102 11.06 -19.86 -2.34
CA MET A 102 11.25 -18.48 -2.74
C MET A 102 11.12 -18.54 -4.25
N VAL A 103 9.95 -18.16 -4.75
CA VAL A 103 9.69 -18.05 -6.18
C VAL A 103 10.87 -17.30 -6.74
N ASN A 104 11.62 -17.97 -7.62
CA ASN A 104 12.86 -17.54 -8.23
C ASN A 104 13.01 -16.03 -8.16
N GLU A 105 14.12 -15.55 -7.61
CA GLU A 105 14.50 -14.13 -7.56
C GLU A 105 14.55 -13.48 -8.96
N GLU A 106 14.24 -14.23 -10.01
CA GLU A 106 14.03 -13.75 -11.36
C GLU A 106 12.87 -12.73 -11.36
N GLY A 107 13.25 -11.46 -11.38
CA GLY A 107 12.35 -10.32 -11.44
C GLY A 107 12.13 -9.55 -10.12
N VAL A 108 12.86 -9.87 -9.05
CA VAL A 108 12.91 -9.02 -7.86
C VAL A 108 13.90 -7.88 -8.11
N LEU A 109 13.39 -6.66 -8.24
CA LEU A 109 14.22 -5.48 -8.39
C LEU A 109 14.97 -5.19 -7.10
N THR A 110 16.24 -4.87 -7.24
CA THR A 110 17.07 -4.33 -6.17
C THR A 110 16.83 -2.82 -6.00
N ALA A 111 17.19 -2.28 -4.84
CA ALA A 111 17.12 -0.83 -4.62
C ALA A 111 18.02 -0.05 -5.60
N ASP A 112 19.19 -0.61 -5.95
CA ASP A 112 20.12 0.02 -6.90
C ASP A 112 19.54 0.06 -8.32
N GLU A 113 18.84 -1.00 -8.76
CA GLU A 113 18.14 -1.01 -10.05
C GLU A 113 17.02 0.02 -10.10
N ILE A 114 16.21 0.13 -9.03
CA ILE A 114 15.17 1.15 -8.95
C ILE A 114 15.76 2.55 -8.93
N ALA A 115 16.76 2.80 -8.10
CA ALA A 115 17.43 4.09 -8.00
C ALA A 115 18.04 4.52 -9.34
N SER A 116 18.51 3.57 -10.14
CA SER A 116 19.11 3.83 -11.48
C SER A 116 18.09 4.22 -12.54
N LYS A 117 16.77 4.12 -12.28
CA LYS A 117 15.71 4.48 -13.24
C LYS A 117 15.50 6.01 -13.37
N THR A 118 16.57 6.75 -13.41
CA THR A 118 16.54 8.22 -13.55
C THR A 118 16.31 8.64 -15.01
N ASN A 119 15.44 9.63 -15.22
CA ASN A 119 15.01 10.10 -16.56
C ASN A 119 15.70 11.41 -17.00
N GLY A 120 16.54 12.01 -16.17
CA GLY A 120 17.27 13.24 -16.47
C GLY A 120 16.46 14.54 -16.31
N MET A 121 15.16 14.48 -16.03
CA MET A 121 14.33 15.67 -15.79
C MET A 121 14.66 16.33 -14.45
N GLU A 122 14.40 17.60 -14.31
CA GLU A 122 14.58 18.30 -13.04
C GLU A 122 13.52 17.86 -12.02
N ARG A 123 13.89 17.92 -10.72
CA ARG A 123 12.94 17.68 -9.64
C ARG A 123 11.80 18.71 -9.72
N GLY A 124 10.56 18.22 -9.73
CA GLY A 124 9.39 19.09 -9.84
C GLY A 124 8.98 19.40 -11.27
N GLU A 125 9.65 18.84 -12.26
CA GLU A 125 9.29 18.97 -13.68
C GLU A 125 8.44 17.79 -14.15
N VAL A 126 7.41 18.07 -14.96
CA VAL A 126 6.47 17.08 -15.48
C VAL A 126 6.75 16.82 -16.96
N SER A 127 6.80 15.55 -17.38
CA SER A 127 7.00 15.20 -18.80
C SER A 127 5.83 15.65 -19.66
N ILE A 128 6.13 16.12 -20.88
CA ILE A 128 5.14 16.59 -21.87
C ILE A 128 4.07 15.53 -22.21
N GLY A 129 4.45 14.25 -22.17
CA GLY A 129 3.52 13.13 -22.40
C GLY A 129 2.50 12.93 -21.31
N CYS A 130 2.68 13.54 -20.14
CA CYS A 130 1.78 13.34 -19.00
C CYS A 130 0.56 14.24 -19.10
N THR A 131 -0.59 13.61 -18.88
CA THR A 131 -1.92 14.25 -18.88
C THR A 131 -2.50 14.36 -17.47
N HIS A 132 -2.01 13.55 -16.54
CA HIS A 132 -2.50 13.49 -15.15
C HIS A 132 -1.38 13.69 -14.14
N LEU A 133 -1.67 14.45 -13.09
CA LEU A 133 -0.77 14.68 -11.96
C LEU A 133 -1.50 14.32 -10.67
N THR A 134 -0.94 13.39 -9.91
CA THR A 134 -1.55 12.85 -8.69
C THR A 134 -0.59 12.90 -7.52
N ALA A 135 -1.14 12.91 -6.29
CA ALA A 135 -0.35 12.87 -5.08
C ALA A 135 -0.90 11.86 -4.07
N PHE A 136 -0.02 11.43 -3.19
CA PHE A 136 -0.38 10.61 -2.03
C PHE A 136 0.35 11.12 -0.79
N ILE A 137 -0.34 11.06 0.35
CA ILE A 137 0.24 11.36 1.67
C ILE A 137 0.00 10.17 2.57
N ASP A 138 1.09 9.53 2.99
CA ASP A 138 1.09 8.49 4.01
C ASP A 138 1.26 9.12 5.39
N VAL A 139 0.31 8.86 6.29
CA VAL A 139 0.22 9.51 7.60
C VAL A 139 0.82 8.61 8.67
N GLN A 140 1.96 9.04 9.23
CA GLN A 140 2.61 8.38 10.35
C GLN A 140 2.60 9.28 11.59
N GLN A 141 2.85 8.70 12.75
CA GLN A 141 2.82 9.44 14.02
C GLN A 141 3.81 10.62 14.06
N LYS A 142 5.02 10.42 13.51
CA LYS A 142 6.11 11.39 13.57
C LYS A 142 6.22 12.26 12.33
N LEU A 143 5.86 11.71 11.16
CA LEU A 143 6.05 12.31 9.84
C LEU A 143 4.86 12.05 8.93
N LEU A 144 4.75 12.89 7.91
CA LEU A 144 3.95 12.60 6.72
C LEU A 144 4.90 12.30 5.57
N PHE A 145 4.82 11.11 4.97
CA PHE A 145 5.53 10.82 3.73
C PHE A 145 4.64 11.18 2.54
N TRP A 146 5.21 11.70 1.50
CA TRP A 146 4.43 12.13 0.35
C TRP A 146 5.13 11.84 -0.97
N VAL A 147 4.34 11.65 -2.01
CA VAL A 147 4.77 11.47 -3.40
C VAL A 147 3.87 12.29 -4.30
N VAL A 148 4.47 12.89 -5.33
CA VAL A 148 3.76 13.46 -6.50
C VAL A 148 4.25 12.72 -7.72
N ALA A 149 3.32 12.16 -8.49
CA ALA A 149 3.62 11.39 -9.69
C ALA A 149 2.76 11.87 -10.86
N ALA A 150 3.36 11.94 -12.04
CA ALA A 150 2.72 12.25 -13.29
C ALA A 150 2.53 10.99 -14.13
N TRP A 151 1.46 10.94 -14.91
CA TRP A 151 1.05 9.77 -15.68
C TRP A 151 0.57 10.17 -17.08
N ASP A 152 0.93 9.37 -18.08
CA ASP A 152 0.26 9.40 -19.36
C ASP A 152 -1.05 8.57 -19.33
N ASP A 153 -1.76 8.52 -20.44
CA ASP A 153 -3.04 7.81 -20.54
C ASP A 153 -2.88 6.27 -20.43
N ASP A 154 -1.66 5.74 -20.63
CA ASP A 154 -1.31 4.31 -20.63
C ASP A 154 -0.52 3.87 -19.40
N PHE A 155 -0.53 4.68 -18.34
CA PHE A 155 0.23 4.42 -17.11
C PHE A 155 1.75 4.40 -17.27
N THR A 156 2.33 5.09 -18.23
CA THR A 156 3.73 5.48 -18.12
C THR A 156 3.85 6.52 -17.00
N GLY A 157 4.69 6.26 -16.02
CA GLY A 157 4.75 7.03 -14.78
C GLY A 157 6.07 7.75 -14.60
N PHE A 158 5.99 8.95 -14.04
CA PHE A 158 7.13 9.79 -13.68
C PHE A 158 6.98 10.23 -12.24
N VAL A 159 7.93 9.86 -11.39
CA VAL A 159 8.02 10.45 -10.04
C VAL A 159 8.50 11.88 -10.21
N VAL A 160 7.63 12.84 -9.93
CA VAL A 160 7.91 14.27 -10.10
C VAL A 160 8.60 14.83 -8.86
N ASP A 161 8.12 14.41 -7.68
CA ASP A 161 8.69 14.85 -6.41
C ASP A 161 8.23 13.90 -5.28
N TYR A 162 9.02 13.80 -4.23
CA TYR A 162 8.68 13.06 -3.01
C TYR A 162 9.46 13.59 -1.81
N GLY A 163 9.00 13.27 -0.63
CA GLY A 163 9.68 13.68 0.59
C GLY A 163 8.96 13.24 1.85
N ALA A 164 9.42 13.84 2.96
CA ALA A 164 8.77 13.71 4.25
C ALA A 164 8.48 15.10 4.82
N TRP A 165 7.44 15.21 5.63
CA TRP A 165 7.07 16.44 6.32
C TRP A 165 6.96 16.22 7.83
N PRO A 166 7.61 17.01 8.69
CA PRO A 166 8.57 18.06 8.34
C PRO A 166 9.80 17.54 7.60
N ASP A 167 10.36 18.37 6.72
CA ASP A 167 11.58 18.02 5.98
C ASP A 167 12.74 17.72 6.95
N GLN A 168 13.39 16.58 6.76
CA GLN A 168 14.47 16.11 7.63
C GLN A 168 15.81 16.80 7.35
N GLY A 169 15.95 17.46 6.20
CA GLY A 169 17.21 18.10 5.76
C GLY A 169 18.34 17.09 5.51
N LYS A 170 18.00 15.82 5.28
CA LYS A 170 18.93 14.73 5.01
C LYS A 170 18.38 13.88 3.86
N GLY A 171 19.27 13.39 3.01
CA GLY A 171 18.91 12.44 1.95
C GLY A 171 18.57 11.03 2.46
N TYR A 172 19.09 10.66 3.64
CA TYR A 172 18.88 9.34 4.24
C TYR A 172 18.45 9.46 5.71
N PHE A 173 17.33 8.86 6.08
CA PHE A 173 16.79 8.80 7.43
C PHE A 173 15.79 7.64 7.57
N THR A 174 15.50 7.22 8.80
CA THR A 174 14.45 6.26 9.12
C THR A 174 13.44 6.90 10.08
N LEU A 175 12.24 6.36 10.19
CA LEU A 175 11.26 6.81 11.20
C LEU A 175 11.83 6.77 12.63
N ARG A 176 12.75 5.83 12.88
CA ARG A 176 13.40 5.68 14.18
C ARG A 176 14.34 6.85 14.50
N ASP A 177 15.06 7.36 13.50
CA ASP A 177 16.11 8.37 13.64
C ASP A 177 15.64 9.78 13.33
N THR A 178 14.33 10.00 13.17
CA THR A 178 13.77 11.32 12.86
C THR A 178 13.98 12.29 14.00
N ARG A 179 14.53 13.47 13.69
CA ARG A 179 14.73 14.56 14.65
C ARG A 179 13.66 15.64 14.55
N ARG A 180 13.16 15.92 13.35
CA ARG A 180 12.08 16.86 13.09
C ARG A 180 10.76 16.08 12.99
N THR A 181 9.89 16.24 13.98
CA THR A 181 8.62 15.52 14.05
C THR A 181 7.44 16.48 13.97
N LEU A 182 6.27 15.98 13.60
CA LEU A 182 5.01 16.75 13.58
C LEU A 182 4.74 17.40 14.94
N GLU A 183 4.95 16.68 16.03
CA GLU A 183 4.76 17.18 17.39
C GLU A 183 5.71 18.35 17.72
N ARG A 184 6.96 18.28 17.27
CA ARG A 184 7.93 19.38 17.43
C ARG A 184 7.61 20.58 16.55
N ALA A 185 7.03 20.35 15.37
CA ALA A 185 6.60 21.42 14.46
C ALA A 185 5.32 22.14 14.98
N ALA A 186 4.45 21.43 15.70
CA ALA A 186 3.23 21.96 16.29
C ALA A 186 3.17 21.68 17.82
N PRO A 187 4.02 22.32 18.63
CA PRO A 187 4.08 22.06 20.06
C PRO A 187 2.77 22.42 20.75
N ARG A 188 2.33 21.59 21.70
CA ARG A 188 1.09 21.71 22.47
C ARG A 188 -0.21 21.43 21.69
N ALA A 189 -0.13 21.03 20.42
CA ALA A 189 -1.32 20.69 19.62
C ALA A 189 -1.86 19.28 19.91
N GLY A 190 -1.11 18.45 20.63
CA GLY A 190 -1.36 17.02 20.74
C GLY A 190 -1.09 16.31 19.40
N MET A 191 -1.20 14.99 19.38
CA MET A 191 -0.91 14.20 18.19
C MET A 191 -1.86 14.53 17.03
N GLU A 192 -3.16 14.57 17.30
CA GLU A 192 -4.16 14.88 16.27
C GLU A 192 -4.00 16.28 15.70
N GLY A 193 -3.79 17.28 16.56
CA GLY A 193 -3.55 18.65 16.13
C GLY A 193 -2.24 18.82 15.35
N ALA A 194 -1.19 18.06 15.71
CA ALA A 194 0.08 18.07 15.00
C ALA A 194 -0.05 17.44 13.60
N ILE A 195 -0.79 16.35 13.47
CA ILE A 195 -1.11 15.73 12.17
C ILE A 195 -1.94 16.69 11.33
N TYR A 196 -2.97 17.31 11.89
CA TYR A 196 -3.82 18.26 11.16
C TYR A 196 -3.02 19.46 10.64
N ALA A 197 -2.20 20.09 11.48
CA ALA A 197 -1.33 21.19 11.08
C ALA A 197 -0.29 20.77 10.03
N GLY A 198 0.28 19.57 10.18
CA GLY A 198 1.21 19.01 9.21
C GLY A 198 0.55 18.77 7.84
N LEU A 199 -0.67 18.23 7.82
CA LEU A 199 -1.45 18.05 6.59
C LEU A 199 -1.77 19.40 5.92
N GLU A 200 -2.13 20.42 6.69
CA GLU A 200 -2.41 21.75 6.17
C GLU A 200 -1.17 22.35 5.49
N GLN A 201 -0.03 22.36 6.18
CA GLN A 201 1.22 22.89 5.64
C GLN A 201 1.71 22.07 4.42
N LEU A 202 1.67 20.74 4.50
CA LEU A 202 2.12 19.89 3.41
C LEU A 202 1.22 20.04 2.17
N THR A 203 -0.10 20.04 2.35
CA THR A 203 -1.01 20.20 1.20
C THR A 203 -0.87 21.58 0.55
N ASP A 204 -0.64 22.62 1.31
CA ASP A 204 -0.30 23.94 0.75
C ASP A 204 1.00 23.90 -0.06
N HIS A 205 2.00 23.16 0.42
CA HIS A 205 3.28 23.01 -0.25
C HIS A 205 3.17 22.24 -1.58
N ILE A 206 2.45 21.12 -1.62
CA ILE A 206 2.42 20.23 -2.82
C ILE A 206 1.21 20.44 -3.73
N LEU A 207 0.06 20.86 -3.19
CA LEU A 207 -1.19 21.03 -3.95
C LEU A 207 -1.51 22.51 -4.22
N GLY A 208 -0.94 23.42 -3.42
CA GLY A 208 -1.13 24.86 -3.56
C GLY A 208 -0.29 25.47 -4.68
N LYS A 209 0.69 24.75 -5.22
CA LYS A 209 1.56 25.22 -6.29
C LYS A 209 1.17 24.65 -7.65
N GLU A 210 1.68 25.30 -8.69
CA GLU A 210 1.67 24.79 -10.06
C GLU A 210 3.00 24.08 -10.35
N TRP A 211 2.91 22.99 -11.12
CA TRP A 211 4.05 22.18 -11.50
C TRP A 211 4.34 22.43 -12.98
N ARG A 212 5.56 22.79 -13.31
CA ARG A 212 5.97 23.11 -14.66
C ARG A 212 6.14 21.83 -15.48
N ARG A 213 5.50 21.78 -16.63
CA ARG A 213 5.74 20.75 -17.64
C ARG A 213 6.92 21.18 -18.52
N ASP A 214 7.65 20.25 -19.12
CA ASP A 214 8.85 20.51 -19.91
C ASP A 214 8.60 21.37 -21.17
N ASP A 215 7.35 21.44 -21.66
CA ASP A 215 6.91 22.36 -22.71
C ASP A 215 6.56 23.78 -22.21
N GLY A 216 6.71 24.01 -20.91
CA GLY A 216 6.39 25.28 -20.26
C GLY A 216 4.95 25.43 -19.78
N ALA A 217 4.05 24.48 -20.07
CA ALA A 217 2.71 24.49 -19.51
C ALA A 217 2.72 24.22 -18.02
N MET A 218 1.71 24.73 -17.31
CA MET A 218 1.57 24.53 -15.86
C MET A 218 0.48 23.50 -15.57
N MET A 219 0.78 22.57 -14.69
CA MET A 219 -0.14 21.54 -14.22
C MET A 219 -0.41 21.66 -12.73
N ARG A 220 -1.57 21.19 -12.29
CA ARG A 220 -1.91 21.07 -10.86
C ARG A 220 -2.23 19.64 -10.54
N VAL A 221 -1.99 19.26 -9.29
CA VAL A 221 -2.43 17.96 -8.79
C VAL A 221 -3.96 17.87 -8.86
N GLU A 222 -4.46 16.90 -9.60
CA GLU A 222 -5.91 16.70 -9.82
C GLU A 222 -6.57 15.89 -8.70
N ARG A 223 -5.78 15.01 -8.07
CA ARG A 223 -6.24 14.14 -7.00
C ARG A 223 -5.10 13.85 -6.04
N CYS A 224 -5.38 14.03 -4.75
CA CYS A 224 -4.51 13.62 -3.67
C CYS A 224 -5.26 12.64 -2.76
N LEU A 225 -4.68 11.45 -2.58
CA LEU A 225 -5.17 10.50 -1.59
C LEU A 225 -4.38 10.67 -0.30
N ILE A 226 -5.05 10.57 0.84
CA ILE A 226 -4.41 10.63 2.16
C ILE A 226 -4.72 9.33 2.90
N ASP A 227 -3.69 8.64 3.37
CA ASP A 227 -3.89 7.41 4.12
C ASP A 227 -4.69 7.63 5.40
N ALA A 228 -5.68 6.79 5.62
CA ALA A 228 -6.57 6.80 6.77
C ALA A 228 -6.67 5.42 7.45
N ASN A 229 -5.73 4.52 7.20
CA ASN A 229 -5.73 3.18 7.77
C ASN A 229 -5.24 3.11 9.21
N TRP A 230 -4.48 4.10 9.66
CA TRP A 230 -4.03 4.12 11.04
C TRP A 230 -5.14 4.65 11.97
N GLY A 231 -5.71 3.76 12.78
CA GLY A 231 -6.92 4.02 13.58
C GLY A 231 -6.92 5.30 14.41
N GLN A 232 -5.76 5.72 14.93
CA GLN A 232 -5.65 6.97 15.72
C GLN A 232 -5.67 8.23 14.87
N SER A 233 -5.31 8.16 13.58
CA SER A 233 -5.32 9.31 12.66
C SER A 233 -6.55 9.37 11.76
N THR A 234 -7.35 8.30 11.70
CA THR A 234 -8.49 8.20 10.79
C THR A 234 -9.43 9.39 10.89
N ASP A 235 -9.86 9.74 12.10
CA ASP A 235 -10.81 10.84 12.32
C ASP A 235 -10.21 12.19 11.92
N VAL A 236 -8.94 12.42 12.21
CA VAL A 236 -8.21 13.65 11.83
C VAL A 236 -8.12 13.80 10.31
N VAL A 237 -7.77 12.73 9.59
CA VAL A 237 -7.72 12.74 8.13
C VAL A 237 -9.09 13.04 7.51
N TYR A 238 -10.14 12.40 8.02
CA TYR A 238 -11.52 12.67 7.56
C TYR A 238 -11.96 14.09 7.87
N GLN A 239 -11.61 14.61 9.05
CA GLN A 239 -11.89 16.00 9.41
C GLN A 239 -11.15 16.96 8.49
N PHE A 240 -9.86 16.74 8.26
CA PHE A 240 -9.04 17.54 7.37
C PHE A 240 -9.58 17.55 5.93
N CYS A 241 -9.85 16.38 5.34
CA CYS A 241 -10.40 16.28 3.99
C CYS A 241 -11.76 16.98 3.85
N ARG A 242 -12.55 17.06 4.91
CA ARG A 242 -13.84 17.76 4.90
C ARG A 242 -13.70 19.29 5.02
N GLN A 243 -12.76 19.76 5.83
CA GLN A 243 -12.64 21.17 6.19
C GLN A 243 -11.65 21.96 5.34
N SER A 244 -10.72 21.26 4.69
CA SER A 244 -9.71 21.89 3.84
C SER A 244 -10.33 22.64 2.67
N ARG A 245 -9.75 23.78 2.32
CA ARG A 245 -10.06 24.50 1.07
C ARG A 245 -9.80 23.66 -0.18
N LEU A 246 -8.97 22.62 -0.06
CA LEU A 246 -8.63 21.68 -1.12
C LEU A 246 -9.52 20.43 -1.11
N ALA A 247 -10.58 20.39 -0.32
CA ALA A 247 -11.53 19.26 -0.20
C ALA A 247 -11.96 18.62 -1.54
N PRO A 248 -12.17 19.37 -2.65
CA PRO A 248 -12.57 18.78 -3.94
C PRO A 248 -11.55 17.80 -4.53
N ILE A 249 -10.26 17.98 -4.24
CA ILE A 249 -9.18 17.14 -4.76
C ILE A 249 -8.64 16.14 -3.73
N LEU A 250 -8.98 16.30 -2.44
CA LEU A 250 -8.58 15.43 -1.37
C LEU A 250 -9.55 14.25 -1.22
N LEU A 251 -9.00 13.07 -0.94
CA LEU A 251 -9.81 11.89 -0.68
C LEU A 251 -9.12 11.00 0.37
N PRO A 252 -9.76 10.70 1.52
CA PRO A 252 -9.26 9.69 2.43
C PRO A 252 -9.16 8.35 1.73
N SER A 253 -8.14 7.57 2.02
CA SER A 253 -7.89 6.29 1.37
C SER A 253 -7.65 5.17 2.37
N HIS A 254 -8.14 3.98 2.01
CA HIS A 254 -7.95 2.76 2.78
C HIS A 254 -7.39 1.67 1.87
N GLY A 255 -6.13 1.35 2.07
CA GLY A 255 -5.54 0.15 1.52
C GLY A 255 -6.14 -1.08 2.20
N LYS A 256 -6.64 -2.03 1.43
CA LYS A 256 -7.16 -3.30 1.91
C LYS A 256 -6.32 -4.43 1.38
N TYR A 257 -5.80 -5.25 2.29
CA TYR A 257 -5.14 -6.50 1.92
C TYR A 257 -6.18 -7.49 1.38
N VAL A 258 -6.02 -7.92 0.13
CA VAL A 258 -6.88 -8.90 -0.53
C VAL A 258 -6.02 -10.09 -0.95
N GLY A 259 -5.91 -11.07 -0.06
CA GLY A 259 -5.17 -12.30 -0.32
C GLY A 259 -5.96 -13.30 -1.15
N ALA A 260 -5.34 -14.43 -1.47
CA ALA A 260 -5.93 -15.49 -2.29
C ALA A 260 -7.24 -16.03 -1.71
N SER A 261 -7.35 -16.16 -0.39
CA SER A 261 -8.55 -16.62 0.32
C SER A 261 -9.64 -15.54 0.46
N SER A 262 -9.33 -14.26 0.20
CA SER A 262 -10.26 -13.14 0.33
C SER A 262 -11.22 -13.07 -0.87
N ILE A 263 -12.37 -12.41 -0.67
CA ILE A 263 -13.27 -12.07 -1.78
C ILE A 263 -12.63 -10.92 -2.58
N PRO A 264 -12.40 -11.08 -3.91
CA PRO A 264 -11.85 -10.00 -4.73
C PRO A 264 -12.85 -8.87 -4.95
N PHE A 265 -12.37 -7.69 -5.25
CA PHE A 265 -13.24 -6.52 -5.49
C PHE A 265 -14.19 -6.70 -6.69
N SER A 266 -13.82 -7.51 -7.66
CA SER A 266 -14.67 -7.85 -8.82
C SER A 266 -15.95 -8.60 -8.45
N GLU A 267 -15.94 -9.34 -7.34
CA GLU A 267 -17.11 -10.11 -6.85
C GLU A 267 -18.01 -9.27 -5.91
N TYR A 268 -17.61 -8.07 -5.53
CA TYR A 268 -18.44 -7.24 -4.65
C TYR A 268 -19.65 -6.69 -5.41
N SER A 269 -20.84 -6.84 -4.84
CA SER A 269 -22.05 -6.25 -5.40
C SER A 269 -21.94 -4.71 -5.46
N ARG A 270 -22.28 -4.14 -6.62
CA ARG A 270 -22.28 -2.69 -6.83
C ARG A 270 -23.51 -2.06 -6.22
N LYS A 271 -23.32 -1.06 -5.35
CA LYS A 271 -24.43 -0.30 -4.73
C LYS A 271 -24.71 1.00 -5.52
N LYS A 272 -25.93 1.48 -5.45
CA LYS A 272 -26.33 2.74 -6.10
C LYS A 272 -25.51 3.94 -5.56
N GLY A 273 -24.94 4.72 -6.48
CA GLY A 273 -24.11 5.89 -6.13
C GLY A 273 -22.66 5.57 -5.81
N GLU A 274 -22.24 4.31 -5.89
CA GLU A 274 -20.87 3.86 -5.74
C GLU A 274 -20.11 4.04 -7.05
N ARG A 275 -18.86 4.53 -6.97
CA ARG A 275 -17.90 4.49 -8.09
C ARG A 275 -17.01 3.28 -7.90
N VAL A 276 -16.85 2.51 -8.95
CA VAL A 276 -16.01 1.31 -8.97
C VAL A 276 -15.08 1.40 -10.16
N GLY A 277 -13.82 1.13 -9.95
CA GLY A 277 -12.81 1.03 -10.99
C GLY A 277 -11.96 -0.22 -10.81
N HIS A 278 -10.79 -0.20 -11.39
CA HIS A 278 -9.89 -1.34 -11.41
C HIS A 278 -9.28 -1.57 -10.02
N ASN A 279 -9.77 -2.57 -9.30
CA ASN A 279 -9.36 -2.91 -7.92
C ASN A 279 -9.43 -1.75 -6.93
N TRP A 280 -10.35 -0.81 -7.14
CA TRP A 280 -10.70 0.23 -6.18
C TRP A 280 -12.20 0.53 -6.19
N ARG A 281 -12.70 1.10 -5.09
CA ARG A 281 -14.10 1.49 -4.89
C ARG A 281 -14.17 2.78 -4.09
N ILE A 282 -15.13 3.65 -4.45
CA ILE A 282 -15.54 4.80 -3.66
C ILE A 282 -16.99 4.55 -3.22
N PRO A 283 -17.22 4.07 -1.99
CA PRO A 283 -18.56 3.76 -1.51
C PRO A 283 -19.49 4.99 -1.51
N SER A 284 -20.78 4.73 -1.63
CA SER A 284 -21.78 5.75 -1.37
C SER A 284 -21.88 6.02 0.12
N VAL A 285 -21.69 7.26 0.54
CA VAL A 285 -21.80 7.69 1.93
C VAL A 285 -23.09 8.48 2.15
N LYS A 286 -23.73 8.28 3.32
CA LYS A 286 -24.97 8.96 3.69
C LYS A 286 -24.71 9.93 4.84
N GLY A 287 -25.42 11.05 4.84
CA GLY A 287 -25.39 12.05 5.91
C GLY A 287 -24.61 13.31 5.54
N LYS A 288 -24.95 14.42 6.18
CA LYS A 288 -24.40 15.77 5.90
C LYS A 288 -22.89 15.88 6.20
N ARG A 289 -22.35 15.03 7.08
CA ARG A 289 -20.93 15.03 7.48
C ARG A 289 -20.12 13.90 6.84
N ALA A 290 -20.74 13.13 5.95
CA ALA A 290 -20.09 12.00 5.33
C ALA A 290 -19.06 12.48 4.30
N VAL A 291 -17.84 11.98 4.42
CA VAL A 291 -16.75 12.20 3.46
C VAL A 291 -16.63 10.94 2.62
N ARG A 292 -16.59 11.08 1.30
CA ARG A 292 -16.26 9.95 0.42
C ARG A 292 -14.83 9.55 0.64
N HIS A 293 -14.57 8.26 0.57
CA HIS A 293 -13.23 7.69 0.67
C HIS A 293 -13.05 6.62 -0.39
N VAL A 294 -11.81 6.31 -0.73
CA VAL A 294 -11.50 5.20 -1.61
C VAL A 294 -11.00 4.00 -0.80
N VAL A 295 -11.42 2.81 -1.21
CA VAL A 295 -10.87 1.53 -0.74
C VAL A 295 -10.26 0.83 -1.95
N TYR A 296 -9.03 0.35 -1.84
CA TYR A 296 -8.32 -0.30 -2.94
C TYR A 296 -7.57 -1.55 -2.47
N ASP A 297 -7.33 -2.47 -3.40
CA ASP A 297 -6.58 -3.70 -3.17
C ASP A 297 -5.07 -3.41 -3.17
N THR A 298 -4.44 -3.50 -2.00
CA THR A 298 -3.01 -3.22 -1.85
C THR A 298 -2.13 -4.21 -2.59
N ASN A 299 -2.44 -5.52 -2.56
CA ASN A 299 -1.66 -6.54 -3.25
C ASN A 299 -1.65 -6.33 -4.76
N TYR A 300 -2.83 -6.07 -5.33
CA TYR A 300 -2.94 -5.77 -6.76
C TYR A 300 -2.10 -4.54 -7.15
N TRP A 301 -2.28 -3.42 -6.44
CA TRP A 301 -1.62 -2.18 -6.81
C TRP A 301 -0.12 -2.16 -6.51
N LYS A 302 0.35 -2.91 -5.50
CA LYS A 302 1.78 -3.16 -5.27
C LYS A 302 2.40 -3.97 -6.42
N THR A 303 1.74 -5.03 -6.85
CA THR A 303 2.15 -5.81 -8.03
C THR A 303 2.16 -4.94 -9.30
N PHE A 304 1.16 -4.06 -9.45
CA PHE A 304 1.09 -3.13 -10.56
C PHE A 304 2.29 -2.17 -10.60
N ILE A 305 2.61 -1.49 -9.49
CA ILE A 305 3.77 -0.58 -9.41
C ILE A 305 5.07 -1.33 -9.67
N HIS A 306 5.24 -2.50 -9.06
CA HIS A 306 6.44 -3.31 -9.29
C HIS A 306 6.60 -3.69 -10.76
N ALA A 307 5.52 -4.08 -11.43
CA ALA A 307 5.54 -4.36 -12.86
C ALA A 307 5.94 -3.14 -13.71
N ARG A 308 5.54 -1.91 -13.31
CA ARG A 308 5.98 -0.66 -13.99
C ARG A 308 7.47 -0.38 -13.79
N LEU A 309 8.00 -0.73 -12.62
CA LEU A 309 9.42 -0.60 -12.34
C LEU A 309 10.29 -1.61 -13.11
N THR A 310 9.75 -2.77 -13.50
CA THR A 310 10.48 -3.76 -14.31
C THR A 310 10.52 -3.39 -15.80
N VAL A 311 9.60 -2.55 -16.29
CA VAL A 311 9.58 -2.10 -17.68
C VAL A 311 10.86 -1.31 -18.00
N PRO A 312 11.57 -1.60 -19.10
CA PRO A 312 12.76 -0.84 -19.51
C PRO A 312 12.49 0.66 -19.65
N MET A 313 13.52 1.45 -19.37
CA MET A 313 13.43 2.91 -19.49
C MET A 313 13.12 3.32 -20.95
N GLY A 314 12.13 4.19 -21.12
CA GLY A 314 11.67 4.68 -22.43
C GLY A 314 10.56 3.86 -23.06
N ASP A 315 10.27 2.67 -22.56
CA ASP A 315 9.15 1.86 -23.04
C ASP A 315 7.81 2.33 -22.43
N PRO A 316 6.70 2.24 -23.18
CA PRO A 316 5.37 2.56 -22.66
C PRO A 316 5.05 1.77 -21.38
N GLY A 317 4.55 2.47 -20.38
CA GLY A 317 4.24 1.88 -19.07
C GLY A 317 5.43 1.76 -18.12
N CYS A 318 6.62 2.27 -18.44
CA CYS A 318 7.72 2.33 -17.47
C CYS A 318 7.43 3.35 -16.36
N LEU A 319 8.02 3.14 -15.20
CA LEU A 319 8.05 4.09 -14.09
C LEU A 319 9.48 4.60 -13.91
N SER A 320 9.66 5.92 -13.87
CA SER A 320 10.97 6.56 -13.78
C SER A 320 11.04 7.62 -12.68
N LEU A 321 12.27 7.95 -12.28
CA LEU A 321 12.59 8.92 -11.25
C LEU A 321 13.21 10.18 -11.87
N PHE A 322 13.00 11.34 -11.25
CA PHE A 322 13.62 12.59 -11.70
C PHE A 322 15.15 12.57 -11.51
N GLY A 323 15.83 13.54 -12.11
CA GLY A 323 17.28 13.73 -11.91
C GLY A 323 18.16 12.78 -12.69
N ARG A 324 19.46 12.81 -12.37
CA ARG A 324 20.52 11.99 -13.01
C ARG A 324 21.37 11.23 -12.01
N ASN A 325 21.18 11.49 -10.70
CA ASN A 325 21.98 10.88 -9.65
C ASN A 325 21.20 9.77 -8.94
N PRO A 326 21.50 8.48 -9.16
CA PRO A 326 20.85 7.36 -8.48
C PRO A 326 20.93 7.43 -6.95
N GLU A 327 22.07 7.89 -6.39
CA GLU A 327 22.27 7.96 -4.95
C GLU A 327 21.24 8.87 -4.25
N ALA A 328 20.74 9.88 -4.94
CA ALA A 328 19.68 10.74 -4.40
C ALA A 328 18.37 9.97 -4.14
N HIS A 329 18.17 8.85 -4.81
CA HIS A 329 16.97 8.02 -4.73
C HIS A 329 17.15 6.75 -3.91
N ARG A 330 18.32 6.53 -3.28
CA ARG A 330 18.61 5.29 -2.56
C ARG A 330 17.55 4.97 -1.51
N LEU A 331 17.24 5.91 -0.61
CA LEU A 331 16.24 5.69 0.43
C LEU A 331 14.84 5.45 -0.14
N PHE A 332 14.47 6.19 -1.19
CA PHE A 332 13.20 5.97 -1.89
C PHE A 332 13.13 4.55 -2.46
N ALA A 333 14.17 4.09 -3.12
CA ALA A 333 14.26 2.76 -3.69
C ALA A 333 14.23 1.66 -2.62
N GLU A 334 14.89 1.88 -1.47
CA GLU A 334 14.82 0.98 -0.32
C GLU A 334 13.38 0.84 0.21
N HIS A 335 12.59 1.92 0.28
CA HIS A 335 11.17 1.84 0.63
C HIS A 335 10.35 1.03 -0.41
N LEU A 336 10.68 1.13 -1.70
CA LEU A 336 9.99 0.36 -2.75
C LEU A 336 10.37 -1.13 -2.75
N THR A 337 11.51 -1.47 -2.15
CA THR A 337 11.98 -2.86 -2.01
C THR A 337 11.83 -3.40 -0.58
N ALA A 338 11.19 -2.64 0.32
CA ALA A 338 10.98 -3.04 1.71
C ALA A 338 10.02 -4.23 1.88
N GLU A 339 9.31 -4.57 0.84
CA GLU A 339 8.40 -5.71 0.79
C GLU A 339 8.81 -6.70 -0.31
N TYR A 340 8.37 -7.93 -0.17
CA TYR A 340 8.52 -8.97 -1.18
C TYR A 340 7.16 -9.61 -1.48
N LYS A 341 7.00 -10.14 -2.68
CA LYS A 341 5.78 -10.81 -3.08
C LYS A 341 5.88 -12.31 -2.87
N VAL A 342 4.82 -12.90 -2.36
CA VAL A 342 4.63 -14.34 -2.22
C VAL A 342 3.45 -14.75 -3.10
N ARG A 343 3.66 -15.70 -3.98
CA ARG A 343 2.61 -16.22 -4.83
C ARG A 343 1.77 -17.21 -4.03
N THR A 344 0.51 -16.86 -3.78
CA THR A 344 -0.40 -17.65 -2.94
C THR A 344 -1.60 -18.11 -3.76
N GLU A 345 -2.00 -19.35 -3.55
CA GLU A 345 -3.19 -19.94 -4.19
C GLU A 345 -4.33 -20.09 -3.18
N GLY A 346 -5.54 -19.69 -3.57
CA GLY A 346 -6.74 -19.86 -2.75
C GLY A 346 -8.01 -19.55 -3.54
N ARG A 347 -9.10 -20.22 -3.24
CA ARG A 347 -10.40 -20.05 -3.93
C ARG A 347 -10.31 -20.15 -5.46
N GLY A 348 -9.39 -21.00 -5.97
CA GLY A 348 -9.15 -21.15 -7.42
C GLY A 348 -8.49 -19.94 -8.08
N ARG A 349 -7.85 -19.04 -7.30
CA ARG A 349 -7.09 -17.90 -7.78
C ARG A 349 -5.65 -17.98 -7.31
N VAL A 350 -4.75 -17.47 -8.13
CA VAL A 350 -3.37 -17.21 -7.77
C VAL A 350 -3.20 -15.69 -7.60
N VAL A 351 -2.69 -15.26 -6.47
CA VAL A 351 -2.53 -13.85 -6.10
C VAL A 351 -1.11 -13.62 -5.59
N ASP A 352 -0.49 -12.54 -6.01
CA ASP A 352 0.75 -12.06 -5.40
C ASP A 352 0.40 -11.32 -4.09
N GLU A 353 0.80 -11.88 -2.97
CA GLU A 353 0.62 -11.28 -1.65
C GLU A 353 1.92 -10.59 -1.21
N TRP A 354 1.85 -9.31 -0.86
CA TRP A 354 3.01 -8.53 -0.47
C TRP A 354 3.19 -8.56 1.04
N LYS A 355 4.42 -8.86 1.47
CA LYS A 355 4.81 -9.00 2.87
C LYS A 355 6.05 -8.16 3.15
N ALA A 356 6.10 -7.54 4.33
CA ALA A 356 7.26 -6.78 4.75
C ALA A 356 8.49 -7.69 4.89
N LYS A 357 9.65 -7.21 4.45
CA LYS A 357 10.92 -7.90 4.71
C LYS A 357 11.28 -7.78 6.20
N PRO A 358 11.91 -8.83 6.76
CA PRO A 358 12.36 -8.81 8.13
C PRO A 358 13.24 -7.65 8.42
N ASN A 359 13.67 -6.89 8.87
CA ASN A 359 14.65 -5.82 9.04
C ASN A 359 14.45 -4.54 8.19
N GLN A 360 13.45 -4.50 7.31
CA GLN A 360 13.07 -3.26 6.61
C GLN A 360 11.74 -2.78 7.13
N LEU A 361 11.74 -1.68 7.89
CA LEU A 361 10.55 -1.19 8.60
C LEU A 361 9.77 -0.13 7.83
N ASP A 362 10.42 0.58 6.91
CA ASP A 362 9.85 1.75 6.24
C ASP A 362 9.53 1.42 4.77
N ASN A 363 8.23 1.39 4.42
CA ASN A 363 7.70 1.17 3.07
C ASN A 363 6.84 2.35 2.55
N HIS A 364 6.86 3.47 3.26
CA HIS A 364 5.91 4.58 3.11
C HIS A 364 5.85 5.17 1.70
N TRP A 365 6.98 5.27 0.99
CA TRP A 365 6.98 5.74 -0.41
C TRP A 365 6.50 4.67 -1.38
N PHE A 366 6.59 3.39 -1.05
CA PHE A 366 5.95 2.35 -1.84
C PHE A 366 4.42 2.48 -1.78
N ASP A 367 3.87 2.63 -0.58
CA ASP A 367 2.45 2.91 -0.39
C ASP A 367 2.06 4.26 -1.05
N GLY A 368 2.97 5.24 -1.03
CA GLY A 368 2.85 6.51 -1.74
C GLY A 368 2.68 6.35 -3.24
N MET A 369 3.52 5.56 -3.88
CA MET A 369 3.43 5.26 -5.32
C MET A 369 2.17 4.48 -5.67
N VAL A 370 1.80 3.50 -4.85
CA VAL A 370 0.54 2.77 -4.98
C VAL A 370 -0.64 3.73 -4.95
N GLY A 371 -0.68 4.63 -3.97
CA GLY A 371 -1.75 5.61 -3.85
C GLY A 371 -1.82 6.59 -5.02
N CYS A 372 -0.67 7.04 -5.56
CA CYS A 372 -0.62 7.88 -6.76
C CYS A 372 -1.20 7.17 -7.99
N ALA A 373 -0.91 5.87 -8.18
CA ALA A 373 -1.46 5.10 -9.29
C ALA A 373 -2.98 4.86 -9.13
N VAL A 374 -3.45 4.58 -7.92
CA VAL A 374 -4.89 4.51 -7.62
C VAL A 374 -5.57 5.84 -7.93
N ALA A 375 -4.97 6.96 -7.55
CA ALA A 375 -5.48 8.30 -7.85
C ALA A 375 -5.56 8.55 -9.36
N ALA A 376 -4.55 8.16 -10.14
CA ALA A 376 -4.54 8.23 -11.60
C ALA A 376 -5.68 7.39 -12.21
N SER A 377 -5.87 6.15 -11.74
CA SER A 377 -6.99 5.31 -12.17
C SER A 377 -8.35 5.93 -11.85
N ILE A 378 -8.50 6.63 -10.72
CA ILE A 378 -9.72 7.36 -10.38
C ILE A 378 -9.97 8.52 -11.35
N GLN A 379 -8.93 9.16 -11.87
CA GLN A 379 -9.00 10.24 -12.85
C GLN A 379 -9.23 9.74 -14.28
N GLY A 380 -9.04 8.46 -14.56
CA GLY A 380 -9.40 7.87 -15.85
C GLY A 380 -8.25 7.21 -16.60
N VAL A 381 -7.05 7.23 -16.04
CA VAL A 381 -5.92 6.50 -16.62
C VAL A 381 -6.23 5.00 -16.65
N THR A 382 -6.06 4.35 -17.79
CA THR A 382 -6.41 2.96 -18.00
C THR A 382 -5.26 2.20 -18.64
N LEU A 383 -5.14 0.91 -18.32
CA LEU A 383 -4.19 0.05 -19.02
C LEU A 383 -4.63 -0.20 -20.46
N PRO A 384 -3.71 -0.20 -21.44
CA PRO A 384 -3.99 -0.64 -22.80
C PRO A 384 -4.63 -2.04 -22.77
N GLY A 385 -5.75 -2.20 -23.47
CA GLY A 385 -6.48 -3.48 -23.53
C GLY A 385 -7.42 -3.78 -22.36
N THR A 386 -7.39 -2.99 -21.27
CA THR A 386 -8.36 -3.10 -20.16
C THR A 386 -9.55 -2.14 -20.30
N GLN A 387 -9.67 -1.48 -21.46
CA GLN A 387 -10.88 -0.73 -21.75
C GLN A 387 -12.06 -1.70 -21.62
N ASP A 388 -12.77 -1.62 -20.50
CA ASP A 388 -14.12 -2.13 -20.43
C ASP A 388 -14.80 -1.60 -21.70
N ARG A 389 -15.15 -2.50 -22.59
CA ARG A 389 -16.17 -2.23 -23.58
C ARG A 389 -17.44 -1.93 -22.79
N THR A 390 -17.52 -0.74 -22.21
CA THR A 390 -18.80 -0.16 -21.89
C THR A 390 -19.50 -0.13 -23.22
N ILE A 391 -20.28 -1.18 -23.46
CA ILE A 391 -21.32 -1.17 -24.48
C ILE A 391 -22.09 0.10 -24.13
N ARG A 392 -21.77 1.20 -24.81
CA ARG A 392 -22.64 2.38 -24.82
C ARG A 392 -23.98 1.79 -25.26
N ARG A 393 -24.87 1.55 -24.30
CA ARG A 393 -26.26 1.23 -24.64
C ARG A 393 -26.65 2.36 -25.58
N PRO A 394 -27.04 2.05 -26.83
CA PRO A 394 -27.46 3.09 -27.75
C PRO A 394 -28.51 3.91 -26.99
N GLU A 395 -28.27 5.21 -26.87
CA GLU A 395 -29.26 6.12 -26.28
C GLU A 395 -30.55 5.83 -27.02
N ARG A 396 -31.57 5.37 -26.30
CA ARG A 396 -32.89 5.21 -26.86
C ARG A 396 -33.32 6.58 -27.35
N LEU A 397 -33.18 6.85 -28.65
CA LEU A 397 -33.70 8.04 -29.28
C LEU A 397 -35.19 8.14 -28.93
N LYS A 398 -35.50 9.06 -28.02
CA LYS A 398 -36.89 9.36 -27.71
C LYS A 398 -37.53 9.88 -28.98
N LEU A 399 -38.60 9.26 -29.45
CA LEU A 399 -39.39 9.67 -30.58
C LEU A 399 -39.76 11.18 -30.57
N SER A 400 -39.81 11.79 -29.39
CA SER A 400 -39.97 13.23 -29.23
C SER A 400 -38.85 14.09 -29.80
N ASN A 401 -37.61 13.55 -29.94
CA ASN A 401 -36.48 14.28 -30.50
C ASN A 401 -36.44 14.24 -32.00
N ILE A 402 -37.14 13.27 -32.63
CA ILE A 402 -37.24 13.13 -34.10
C ILE A 402 -38.29 14.11 -34.69
N ARG A 403 -39.28 14.48 -33.87
CA ARG A 403 -40.36 15.43 -34.30
C ARG A 403 -39.93 16.88 -34.36
N ARG A 404 -38.82 17.29 -33.77
CA ARG A 404 -38.34 18.69 -33.80
C ARG A 404 -37.47 19.08 -34.99
N GLY A 405 -37.15 18.13 -35.86
CA GLY A 405 -36.32 18.35 -37.06
C GLY A 405 -37.07 18.44 -38.39
N ARG A 406 -38.40 18.63 -38.37
CA ARG A 406 -39.17 18.86 -39.58
C ARG A 406 -40.04 20.09 -39.43
N THR A 407 -39.56 21.18 -39.90
CA THR A 407 -40.38 22.26 -40.51
C THR A 407 -39.50 23.13 -41.43
N PRO A 408 -40.11 23.67 -42.47
CA PRO A 408 -39.60 23.75 -43.82
C PRO A 408 -38.61 24.88 -44.05
#